data_39dbd15c63fe987db9879c29d7375424
#
_entry.id   39dbd15c63fe987db9879c29d7375424
#
_cell.length_a   1.000
_cell.length_b   1.000
_cell.length_c   1.000
_cell.angle_alpha   90.00
_cell.angle_beta   90.00
_cell.angle_gamma   90.00
#
_symmetry.space_group_name_H-M   'P 1'
#
loop_
_entity.id
_entity.type
_entity.pdbx_description
1 polymer ?
#
loop_
_entity_poly.entity_id
_entity_poly.type
_entity_poly.pdbx_seq_one_letter_code
_entity_poly.pdbx_strand_id
1 'polypeptide(L)'
;MIKWFSLFIAFQSIILCQKYNLSELVIGKRGTDSYRVWIYFSDKDGSAPIALSAKTKDRRAKNGVHDNNLWYDFTVSSKYIDQLSSLGIKVINKSRWLNAVSALCSKSDLIKIANLTFVDQIKPVVGYARTSTSEYSDIDPSSRDFDYGNALEQIEQINVRELHEQGYTGNGVRILVMDTGFSLTHNSLLGINVIEQWDVLKNDQETADETEEEVAVNQDYHGTAVLSTIASNAPGEFMGVAFNAEFLLAKTEDVAQEVQLEEDNYVAGLEWGEENGADVVSTSLGYLDWYEYSDMDGNTAVTTIGVDIAASLGVVCVTAAGNSGSSSWYYIIAPADADSVIS
;
A
#
# COMPACT_ATOMS: atom_id res chain seq x y z
N MET A 1 43.69 -14.14 28.79
CA MET A 1 43.27 -13.66 27.44
C MET A 1 42.08 -14.41 26.85
N ILE A 2 41.95 -15.71 26.99
CA ILE A 2 40.89 -16.52 26.37
C ILE A 2 39.49 -16.24 26.95
N LYS A 3 39.33 -15.94 28.24
CA LYS A 3 38.03 -15.65 28.87
C LYS A 3 37.38 -14.33 28.42
N TRP A 4 38.16 -13.33 28.04
CA TRP A 4 37.63 -12.04 27.55
C TRP A 4 37.13 -12.11 26.12
N PHE A 5 37.77 -12.95 25.29
CA PHE A 5 37.33 -13.14 23.90
C PHE A 5 35.99 -13.88 23.82
N SER A 6 35.80 -14.88 24.70
CA SER A 6 34.51 -15.62 24.77
C SER A 6 33.37 -14.74 25.30
N LEU A 7 33.67 -13.81 26.22
CA LEU A 7 32.67 -12.87 26.75
C LEU A 7 32.25 -11.83 25.68
N PHE A 8 33.21 -11.37 24.87
CA PHE A 8 32.93 -10.41 23.79
C PHE A 8 32.10 -11.03 22.66
N ILE A 9 32.37 -12.28 22.27
CA ILE A 9 31.61 -13.03 21.29
C ILE A 9 30.20 -13.34 21.82
N ALA A 10 30.07 -13.69 23.11
CA ALA A 10 28.75 -13.93 23.73
C ALA A 10 27.94 -12.63 23.84
N PHE A 11 28.59 -11.49 24.12
CA PHE A 11 27.90 -10.18 24.18
C PHE A 11 27.46 -9.70 22.80
N GLN A 12 28.28 -9.87 21.75
CA GLN A 12 27.87 -9.61 20.37
C GLN A 12 26.76 -10.52 19.92
N SER A 13 26.77 -11.79 20.30
CA SER A 13 25.69 -12.74 19.97
C SER A 13 24.38 -12.38 20.67
N ILE A 14 24.43 -11.83 21.89
CA ILE A 14 23.24 -11.37 22.63
C ILE A 14 22.66 -10.08 21.99
N ILE A 15 23.50 -9.14 21.57
CA ILE A 15 23.07 -7.91 20.88
C ILE A 15 22.50 -8.24 19.50
N LEU A 16 23.10 -9.18 18.77
CA LEU A 16 22.58 -9.67 17.49
C LEU A 16 21.22 -10.36 17.63
N CYS A 17 20.99 -11.08 18.72
CA CYS A 17 19.72 -11.76 19.00
C CYS A 17 18.57 -10.79 19.35
N GLN A 18 18.85 -9.51 19.65
CA GLN A 18 17.84 -8.50 19.94
C GLN A 18 17.32 -7.76 18.69
N LYS A 19 18.09 -7.70 17.59
CA LYS A 19 17.71 -6.92 16.40
C LYS A 19 16.91 -7.69 15.36
N TYR A 20 16.99 -9.01 15.34
CA TYR A 20 16.17 -9.86 14.48
C TYR A 20 16.06 -11.28 15.01
N ASN A 21 14.96 -11.95 14.66
CA ASN A 21 14.74 -13.35 14.93
C ASN A 21 14.82 -14.15 13.62
N LEU A 22 15.78 -15.05 13.49
CA LEU A 22 15.97 -15.85 12.27
C LEU A 22 14.77 -16.73 11.93
N SER A 23 14.00 -17.18 12.91
CA SER A 23 12.79 -17.97 12.65
C SER A 23 11.66 -17.12 12.05
N GLU A 24 11.55 -15.86 12.42
CA GLU A 24 10.61 -14.93 11.81
C GLU A 24 11.05 -14.51 10.41
N LEU A 25 12.34 -14.31 10.18
CA LEU A 25 12.86 -13.92 8.86
C LEU A 25 12.66 -14.98 7.76
N VAL A 26 12.37 -16.23 8.12
CA VAL A 26 11.99 -17.27 7.14
C VAL A 26 10.75 -16.87 6.34
N ILE A 27 9.85 -16.10 6.93
CA ILE A 27 8.65 -15.53 6.28
C ILE A 27 9.05 -14.66 5.07
N GLY A 28 10.04 -13.79 5.23
CA GLY A 28 10.57 -12.93 4.15
C GLY A 28 11.52 -13.62 3.18
N LYS A 29 11.67 -14.95 3.24
CA LYS A 29 12.62 -15.70 2.42
C LYS A 29 12.17 -15.75 0.97
N ARG A 30 13.08 -15.34 0.07
CA ARG A 30 12.93 -15.40 -1.38
C ARG A 30 14.03 -16.27 -1.98
N GLY A 31 13.64 -17.40 -2.57
CA GLY A 31 14.60 -18.37 -3.09
C GLY A 31 15.42 -19.07 -2.00
N THR A 32 16.64 -19.54 -2.34
CA THR A 32 17.44 -20.39 -1.44
C THR A 32 18.18 -19.64 -0.34
N ASP A 33 18.62 -18.39 -0.58
CA ASP A 33 19.52 -17.66 0.33
C ASP A 33 19.25 -16.14 0.43
N SER A 34 18.07 -15.67 0.03
CA SER A 34 17.71 -14.24 0.12
C SER A 34 16.46 -14.03 0.95
N TYR A 35 16.42 -12.92 1.67
CA TYR A 35 15.34 -12.49 2.55
C TYR A 35 14.96 -11.08 2.20
N ARG A 36 13.68 -10.82 1.92
CA ARG A 36 13.17 -9.45 1.85
C ARG A 36 12.81 -8.99 3.25
N VAL A 37 13.43 -7.90 3.67
CA VAL A 37 13.34 -7.45 5.07
C VAL A 37 13.13 -5.94 5.14
N TRP A 38 12.40 -5.51 6.16
CA TRP A 38 12.41 -4.16 6.67
C TRP A 38 13.61 -3.95 7.58
N ILE A 39 14.35 -2.86 7.39
CA ILE A 39 15.46 -2.40 8.23
C ILE A 39 15.03 -1.08 8.87
N TYR A 40 14.64 -1.12 10.14
CA TYR A 40 14.19 0.05 10.89
C TYR A 40 15.39 0.79 11.45
N PHE A 41 15.32 2.12 11.42
CA PHE A 41 16.37 2.99 11.94
C PHE A 41 15.98 3.60 13.28
N SER A 42 16.96 3.78 14.17
CA SER A 42 16.76 4.32 15.51
C SER A 42 16.34 5.79 15.52
N ASP A 43 16.70 6.55 14.49
CA ASP A 43 16.44 7.97 14.37
C ASP A 43 16.46 8.42 12.90
N LYS A 44 16.29 9.71 12.68
CA LYS A 44 16.31 10.36 11.34
C LYS A 44 17.50 11.33 11.21
N ASP A 45 18.68 11.00 11.75
CA ASP A 45 19.85 11.88 11.69
C ASP A 45 20.23 12.26 10.26
N GLY A 46 20.32 13.57 9.99
CA GLY A 46 20.60 14.10 8.66
C GLY A 46 19.46 13.99 7.65
N SER A 47 18.22 13.70 8.08
CA SER A 47 17.04 13.75 7.21
C SER A 47 16.58 15.17 6.94
N ALA A 48 15.77 15.35 5.88
CA ALA A 48 15.18 16.62 5.52
C ALA A 48 13.65 16.50 5.43
N PRO A 49 12.89 17.55 5.71
CA PRO A 49 11.46 17.56 5.52
C PRO A 49 11.12 17.49 4.02
N ILE A 50 10.04 16.79 3.68
CA ILE A 50 9.47 16.79 2.33
C ILE A 50 8.70 18.08 2.06
N ALA A 51 8.51 18.39 0.79
CA ALA A 51 7.72 19.54 0.36
C ALA A 51 6.26 19.11 0.19
N LEU A 52 5.43 19.32 1.21
CA LEU A 52 4.01 19.04 1.14
C LEU A 52 3.31 19.91 0.09
N SER A 53 2.42 19.32 -0.70
CA SER A 53 1.58 20.02 -1.67
C SER A 53 0.61 20.98 -0.96
N ALA A 54 0.07 21.96 -1.70
CA ALA A 54 -0.94 22.87 -1.15
C ALA A 54 -2.22 22.09 -0.75
N LYS A 55 -2.61 21.08 -1.54
CA LYS A 55 -3.77 20.24 -1.27
C LYS A 55 -3.58 19.40 -0.01
N THR A 56 -2.39 18.81 0.19
CA THR A 56 -2.04 18.08 1.42
C THR A 56 -2.16 18.96 2.66
N LYS A 57 -1.60 20.19 2.60
CA LYS A 57 -1.68 21.15 3.71
C LYS A 57 -3.12 21.56 4.02
N ASP A 58 -3.93 21.81 2.98
CA ASP A 58 -5.33 22.19 3.13
C ASP A 58 -6.16 21.04 3.75
N ARG A 59 -5.99 19.80 3.27
CA ARG A 59 -6.61 18.60 3.85
C ARG A 59 -6.23 18.44 5.32
N ARG A 60 -4.94 18.46 5.65
CA ARG A 60 -4.45 18.34 7.02
C ARG A 60 -5.04 19.42 7.93
N ALA A 61 -5.06 20.67 7.48
CA ALA A 61 -5.63 21.79 8.25
C ALA A 61 -7.14 21.62 8.51
N LYS A 62 -7.91 21.15 7.51
CA LYS A 62 -9.34 20.83 7.65
C LYS A 62 -9.59 19.73 8.68
N ASN A 63 -8.67 18.78 8.81
CA ASN A 63 -8.73 17.69 9.78
C ASN A 63 -8.02 17.98 11.11
N GLY A 64 -7.65 19.25 11.38
CA GLY A 64 -7.04 19.67 12.63
C GLY A 64 -5.55 19.38 12.77
N VAL A 65 -4.88 18.93 11.69
CA VAL A 65 -3.44 18.70 11.66
C VAL A 65 -2.75 19.98 11.20
N HIS A 66 -2.28 20.79 12.13
CA HIS A 66 -1.73 22.12 11.84
C HIS A 66 -0.20 22.18 11.83
N ASP A 67 0.49 21.16 12.33
CA ASP A 67 1.94 21.07 12.25
C ASP A 67 2.36 20.53 10.86
N ASN A 68 3.24 21.27 10.17
CA ASN A 68 3.76 20.91 8.85
C ASN A 68 5.19 20.33 8.92
N ASN A 69 5.66 19.98 10.11
CA ASN A 69 6.95 19.34 10.35
C ASN A 69 6.82 18.16 11.32
N LEU A 70 5.81 17.32 11.06
CA LEU A 70 5.63 16.10 11.82
C LEU A 70 6.81 15.14 11.58
N TRP A 71 7.02 14.19 12.48
CA TRP A 71 7.99 13.12 12.29
C TRP A 71 7.83 12.42 10.94
N TYR A 72 6.59 12.24 10.51
CA TYR A 72 6.22 11.61 9.24
C TYR A 72 6.60 12.42 8.00
N ASP A 73 6.90 13.70 8.13
CA ASP A 73 7.27 14.58 7.02
C ASP A 73 8.78 14.59 6.75
N PHE A 74 9.59 13.97 7.60
CA PHE A 74 11.02 13.88 7.39
C PHE A 74 11.38 12.60 6.64
N THR A 75 12.23 12.72 5.63
CA THR A 75 12.75 11.59 4.86
C THR A 75 13.49 10.59 5.75
N VAL A 76 13.68 9.38 5.24
CA VAL A 76 14.66 8.45 5.81
C VAL A 76 16.07 9.04 5.66
N SER A 77 16.93 8.82 6.65
CA SER A 77 18.31 9.33 6.61
C SER A 77 19.08 8.85 5.38
N SER A 78 19.46 9.77 4.50
CA SER A 78 20.30 9.45 3.33
C SER A 78 21.67 8.90 3.74
N LYS A 79 22.20 9.38 4.85
CA LYS A 79 23.48 8.92 5.44
C LYS A 79 23.42 7.41 5.80
N TYR A 80 22.29 6.92 6.29
CA TYR A 80 22.13 5.50 6.62
C TYR A 80 21.93 4.67 5.35
N ILE A 81 21.20 5.19 4.39
CA ILE A 81 21.05 4.56 3.07
C ILE A 81 22.41 4.41 2.37
N ASP A 82 23.24 5.46 2.40
CA ASP A 82 24.59 5.43 1.82
C ASP A 82 25.49 4.39 2.51
N GLN A 83 25.38 4.24 3.83
CA GLN A 83 26.11 3.21 4.57
C GLN A 83 25.63 1.80 4.19
N LEU A 84 24.32 1.56 4.05
CA LEU A 84 23.81 0.29 3.57
C LEU A 84 24.30 0.00 2.14
N SER A 85 24.25 1.00 1.26
CA SER A 85 24.76 0.88 -0.12
C SER A 85 26.24 0.54 -0.17
N SER A 86 27.06 1.12 0.72
CA SER A 86 28.50 0.82 0.83
C SER A 86 28.79 -0.62 1.24
N LEU A 87 27.84 -1.29 1.90
CA LEU A 87 27.88 -2.72 2.25
C LEU A 87 27.37 -3.62 1.13
N GLY A 88 26.96 -3.04 -0.01
CA GLY A 88 26.38 -3.75 -1.14
C GLY A 88 24.89 -4.09 -0.98
N ILE A 89 24.20 -3.49 0.01
CA ILE A 89 22.78 -3.69 0.24
C ILE A 89 21.99 -2.81 -0.71
N LYS A 90 21.15 -3.46 -1.55
CA LYS A 90 20.24 -2.74 -2.46
C LYS A 90 18.92 -2.47 -1.74
N VAL A 91 18.66 -1.19 -1.48
CA VAL A 91 17.36 -0.73 -0.97
C VAL A 91 16.33 -0.84 -2.09
N ILE A 92 15.15 -1.35 -1.76
CA ILE A 92 13.98 -1.49 -2.65
C ILE A 92 13.05 -0.32 -2.40
N ASN A 93 12.40 -0.26 -1.24
CA ASN A 93 11.51 0.82 -0.86
C ASN A 93 12.05 1.58 0.36
N LYS A 94 11.58 2.83 0.52
CA LYS A 94 11.90 3.69 1.65
C LYS A 94 10.58 4.14 2.26
N SER A 95 10.40 3.92 3.55
CA SER A 95 9.25 4.44 4.28
C SER A 95 9.69 5.50 5.26
N ARG A 96 9.25 6.74 5.02
CA ARG A 96 9.45 7.85 5.96
C ARG A 96 8.57 7.71 7.20
N TRP A 97 7.42 7.08 7.08
CA TRP A 97 6.50 6.84 8.18
C TRP A 97 7.05 5.82 9.17
N LEU A 98 7.53 4.69 8.66
CA LEU A 98 8.13 3.63 9.47
C LEU A 98 9.57 3.93 9.90
N ASN A 99 10.20 4.97 9.32
CA ASN A 99 11.64 5.23 9.44
C ASN A 99 12.48 4.00 9.10
N ALA A 100 12.16 3.37 7.99
CA ALA A 100 12.73 2.10 7.56
C ALA A 100 13.00 2.07 6.06
N VAL A 101 13.78 1.08 5.65
CA VAL A 101 13.92 0.72 4.24
C VAL A 101 13.67 -0.76 4.07
N SER A 102 13.10 -1.17 2.94
CA SER A 102 13.08 -2.58 2.57
C SER A 102 14.28 -2.93 1.69
N ALA A 103 14.78 -4.15 1.83
CA ALA A 103 15.93 -4.63 1.08
C ALA A 103 15.91 -6.15 0.91
N LEU A 104 16.52 -6.64 -0.18
CA LEU A 104 16.78 -8.06 -0.37
C LEU A 104 18.17 -8.39 0.14
N CYS A 105 18.27 -9.25 1.17
CA CYS A 105 19.48 -9.50 1.91
C CYS A 105 19.83 -10.99 1.97
N SER A 106 21.11 -11.34 1.86
CA SER A 106 21.58 -12.66 2.24
C SER A 106 21.70 -12.78 3.77
N LYS A 107 21.84 -14.01 4.27
CA LYS A 107 22.11 -14.22 5.71
C LYS A 107 23.37 -13.50 6.19
N SER A 108 24.42 -13.39 5.36
CA SER A 108 25.65 -12.66 5.70
C SER A 108 25.41 -11.14 5.77
N ASP A 109 24.49 -10.61 4.95
CA ASP A 109 24.17 -9.19 4.98
C ASP A 109 23.36 -8.82 6.21
N LEU A 110 22.43 -9.68 6.64
CA LEU A 110 21.68 -9.48 7.89
C LEU A 110 22.63 -9.33 9.10
N ILE A 111 23.70 -10.13 9.16
CA ILE A 111 24.70 -10.01 10.22
C ILE A 111 25.44 -8.67 10.15
N LYS A 112 25.81 -8.18 8.96
CA LYS A 112 26.46 -6.87 8.79
C LYS A 112 25.52 -5.74 9.21
N ILE A 113 24.28 -5.79 8.76
CA ILE A 113 23.26 -4.78 9.04
C ILE A 113 22.95 -4.71 10.55
N ALA A 114 22.79 -5.84 11.20
CA ALA A 114 22.52 -5.90 12.65
C ALA A 114 23.64 -5.30 13.51
N ASN A 115 24.88 -5.23 13.01
CA ASN A 115 25.98 -4.59 13.70
C ASN A 115 26.04 -3.07 13.54
N LEU A 116 25.22 -2.48 12.67
CA LEU A 116 25.15 -1.03 12.51
C LEU A 116 24.43 -0.40 13.71
N THR A 117 25.00 0.66 14.26
CA THR A 117 24.48 1.29 15.49
C THR A 117 23.15 1.98 15.29
N PHE A 118 22.90 2.49 14.09
CA PHE A 118 21.67 3.17 13.71
C PHE A 118 20.52 2.23 13.30
N VAL A 119 20.78 0.93 13.18
CA VAL A 119 19.72 -0.06 12.95
C VAL A 119 19.09 -0.44 14.28
N ASP A 120 17.81 -0.23 14.41
CA ASP A 120 17.04 -0.60 15.60
C ASP A 120 16.55 -2.04 15.51
N GLN A 121 15.85 -2.38 14.43
CA GLN A 121 15.21 -3.68 14.24
C GLN A 121 15.27 -4.12 12.78
N ILE A 122 15.23 -5.45 12.54
CA ILE A 122 15.07 -6.06 11.22
C ILE A 122 13.87 -7.00 11.29
N LYS A 123 12.85 -6.77 10.45
CA LYS A 123 11.65 -7.61 10.34
C LYS A 123 11.50 -8.17 8.93
N PRO A 124 10.79 -9.29 8.73
CA PRO A 124 10.47 -9.75 7.38
C PRO A 124 9.53 -8.75 6.69
N VAL A 125 9.60 -8.67 5.35
CA VAL A 125 8.51 -8.13 4.53
C VAL A 125 7.58 -9.30 4.23
N VAL A 126 6.33 -9.14 4.60
CA VAL A 126 5.30 -10.15 4.41
C VAL A 126 4.73 -10.06 2.99
N GLY A 127 4.34 -11.18 2.43
CA GLY A 127 3.79 -11.27 1.09
C GLY A 127 2.51 -12.12 1.05
N TYR A 128 1.72 -12.00 -0.02
CA TYR A 128 0.41 -12.63 -0.19
C TYR A 128 0.33 -13.50 -1.45
N ALA A 129 -0.42 -14.61 -1.39
CA ALA A 129 -0.81 -15.41 -2.55
C ALA A 129 -2.33 -15.29 -2.77
N ARG A 130 -2.74 -14.91 -3.99
CA ARG A 130 -4.13 -14.64 -4.34
C ARG A 130 -4.86 -15.89 -4.87
N THR A 131 -6.11 -16.08 -4.47
CA THR A 131 -7.07 -16.95 -5.15
C THR A 131 -8.18 -16.09 -5.74
N SER A 132 -8.34 -16.11 -7.06
CA SER A 132 -9.35 -15.32 -7.77
C SER A 132 -10.55 -16.17 -8.16
N THR A 133 -11.77 -15.65 -8.02
CA THR A 133 -12.93 -15.98 -8.87
C THR A 133 -14.00 -14.90 -8.76
N SER A 134 -14.53 -14.42 -9.90
CA SER A 134 -15.85 -13.77 -9.96
C SER A 134 -16.49 -13.97 -11.32
N GLU A 135 -17.78 -14.28 -11.35
CA GLU A 135 -18.61 -14.38 -12.53
C GLU A 135 -19.61 -13.21 -12.54
N TYR A 136 -19.94 -12.70 -13.75
CA TYR A 136 -20.89 -11.62 -13.98
C TYR A 136 -22.18 -12.11 -14.62
N SER A 137 -23.31 -11.41 -14.33
CA SER A 137 -24.61 -11.57 -15.01
C SER A 137 -25.12 -10.21 -15.53
N ASP A 138 -25.72 -10.20 -16.73
CA ASP A 138 -26.27 -9.04 -17.42
C ASP A 138 -27.67 -8.66 -16.93
N ILE A 139 -27.97 -7.34 -16.80
CA ILE A 139 -29.29 -6.78 -16.44
C ILE A 139 -29.63 -5.57 -17.31
N ASP A 140 -30.92 -5.40 -17.65
CA ASP A 140 -31.51 -4.43 -18.58
C ASP A 140 -31.89 -3.07 -17.93
N PRO A 141 -31.58 -1.88 -18.52
CA PRO A 141 -31.73 -0.59 -17.88
C PRO A 141 -33.02 0.17 -18.22
N SER A 142 -33.52 0.95 -17.27
CA SER A 142 -34.60 1.93 -17.45
C SER A 142 -34.19 3.34 -17.04
N SER A 143 -34.53 4.34 -17.85
CA SER A 143 -34.04 5.73 -17.90
C SER A 143 -34.43 6.64 -16.74
N ARG A 144 -33.47 7.48 -16.28
CA ARG A 144 -33.62 8.69 -15.45
C ARG A 144 -32.42 9.64 -15.70
N ASP A 145 -32.41 10.86 -15.12
CA ASP A 145 -31.48 11.97 -15.44
C ASP A 145 -29.97 11.61 -15.39
N PHE A 146 -29.57 10.60 -14.59
CA PHE A 146 -28.31 9.89 -14.73
C PHE A 146 -28.61 8.47 -15.24
N ASP A 147 -28.10 8.13 -16.41
CA ASP A 147 -28.21 6.78 -16.94
C ASP A 147 -27.05 5.92 -16.43
N TYR A 148 -27.28 5.23 -15.31
CA TYR A 148 -26.25 4.42 -14.64
C TYR A 148 -25.90 3.13 -15.38
N GLY A 149 -26.71 2.72 -16.37
CA GLY A 149 -26.51 1.47 -17.06
C GLY A 149 -26.47 0.29 -16.09
N ASN A 150 -25.48 -0.58 -16.24
CA ASN A 150 -25.30 -1.78 -15.41
C ASN A 150 -24.91 -1.49 -13.96
N ALA A 151 -24.57 -0.25 -13.59
CA ALA A 151 -24.27 0.13 -12.21
C ALA A 151 -25.50 0.48 -11.37
N LEU A 152 -26.70 0.52 -11.98
CA LEU A 152 -27.90 1.06 -11.34
C LEU A 152 -28.24 0.40 -10.00
N GLU A 153 -28.21 -0.91 -9.93
CA GLU A 153 -28.57 -1.63 -8.69
C GLU A 153 -27.60 -1.34 -7.54
N GLN A 154 -26.30 -1.29 -7.82
CA GLN A 154 -25.27 -0.98 -6.84
C GLN A 154 -25.39 0.47 -6.35
N ILE A 155 -25.63 1.40 -7.25
CA ILE A 155 -25.84 2.83 -6.96
C ILE A 155 -27.07 3.03 -6.07
N GLU A 156 -28.17 2.33 -6.36
CA GLU A 156 -29.41 2.41 -5.57
C GLU A 156 -29.26 1.71 -4.20
N GLN A 157 -28.55 0.59 -4.15
CA GLN A 157 -28.35 -0.17 -2.91
C GLN A 157 -27.68 0.67 -1.81
N ILE A 158 -26.76 1.57 -2.19
CA ILE A 158 -26.01 2.44 -1.26
C ILE A 158 -26.52 3.90 -1.27
N ASN A 159 -27.65 4.18 -1.91
CA ASN A 159 -28.31 5.49 -2.02
C ASN A 159 -27.43 6.60 -2.61
N VAL A 160 -26.50 6.29 -3.50
CA VAL A 160 -25.62 7.28 -4.14
C VAL A 160 -26.38 8.17 -5.12
N ARG A 161 -27.50 7.69 -5.67
CA ARG A 161 -28.35 8.50 -6.56
C ARG A 161 -28.77 9.84 -5.92
N GLU A 162 -29.23 9.81 -4.67
CA GLU A 162 -29.65 11.01 -3.95
C GLU A 162 -28.50 12.00 -3.76
N LEU A 163 -27.27 11.50 -3.63
CA LEU A 163 -26.08 12.34 -3.56
C LEU A 163 -25.76 12.97 -4.92
N HIS A 164 -25.84 12.20 -6.00
CA HIS A 164 -25.65 12.72 -7.36
C HIS A 164 -26.69 13.78 -7.73
N GLU A 165 -27.97 13.57 -7.40
CA GLU A 165 -29.05 14.54 -7.60
C GLU A 165 -28.82 15.85 -6.83
N GLN A 166 -28.10 15.81 -5.71
CA GLN A 166 -27.65 16.97 -4.92
C GLN A 166 -26.34 17.57 -5.45
N GLY A 167 -25.71 16.97 -6.48
CA GLY A 167 -24.48 17.45 -7.10
C GLY A 167 -23.19 16.87 -6.49
N TYR A 168 -23.27 15.91 -5.57
CA TYR A 168 -22.10 15.25 -4.98
C TYR A 168 -21.63 14.10 -5.88
N THR A 169 -20.72 14.39 -6.79
CA THR A 169 -20.19 13.46 -7.79
C THR A 169 -18.67 13.23 -7.67
N GLY A 170 -18.08 13.60 -6.53
CA GLY A 170 -16.64 13.50 -6.26
C GLY A 170 -15.84 14.75 -6.64
N ASN A 171 -16.45 15.79 -7.19
CA ASN A 171 -15.73 17.00 -7.63
C ASN A 171 -14.98 17.65 -6.45
N GLY A 172 -13.67 17.94 -6.66
CA GLY A 172 -12.77 18.52 -5.66
C GLY A 172 -12.17 17.52 -4.66
N VAL A 173 -12.57 16.25 -4.72
CA VAL A 173 -12.00 15.16 -3.92
C VAL A 173 -10.93 14.44 -4.75
N ARG A 174 -9.78 14.15 -4.13
CA ARG A 174 -8.72 13.34 -4.74
C ARG A 174 -8.70 11.95 -4.10
N ILE A 175 -8.87 10.94 -4.93
CA ILE A 175 -8.93 9.53 -4.51
C ILE A 175 -7.65 8.83 -4.98
N LEU A 176 -6.92 8.24 -4.04
CA LEU A 176 -5.89 7.27 -4.35
C LEU A 176 -6.54 5.89 -4.49
N VAL A 177 -6.30 5.23 -5.62
CA VAL A 177 -6.63 3.81 -5.81
C VAL A 177 -5.32 3.03 -5.90
N MET A 178 -5.15 2.02 -5.05
CA MET A 178 -3.99 1.12 -5.06
C MET A 178 -4.47 -0.28 -5.41
N ASP A 179 -3.87 -0.87 -6.44
CA ASP A 179 -4.29 -2.19 -6.96
C ASP A 179 -3.20 -2.81 -7.85
N THR A 180 -3.58 -3.80 -8.65
CA THR A 180 -2.71 -4.57 -9.55
C THR A 180 -2.28 -3.84 -10.81
N GLY A 181 -2.89 -2.70 -11.15
CA GLY A 181 -2.66 -1.91 -12.35
C GLY A 181 -3.97 -1.40 -12.96
N PHE A 182 -3.89 -0.54 -13.98
CA PHE A 182 -5.05 0.19 -14.51
C PHE A 182 -4.97 0.41 -16.01
N SER A 183 -5.91 -0.16 -16.77
CA SER A 183 -6.08 0.09 -18.20
C SER A 183 -6.99 1.30 -18.43
N LEU A 184 -6.40 2.47 -18.63
CA LEU A 184 -7.13 3.71 -18.89
C LEU A 184 -7.71 3.79 -20.31
N THR A 185 -7.41 2.84 -21.16
CA THR A 185 -7.97 2.73 -22.52
C THR A 185 -9.34 2.05 -22.54
N HIS A 186 -9.78 1.48 -21.40
CA HIS A 186 -11.11 0.90 -21.30
C HIS A 186 -12.21 1.97 -21.49
N ASN A 187 -13.23 1.67 -22.27
CA ASN A 187 -14.28 2.64 -22.67
C ASN A 187 -14.93 3.36 -21.48
N SER A 188 -15.15 2.66 -20.37
CA SER A 188 -15.79 3.23 -19.18
C SER A 188 -14.90 4.22 -18.42
N LEU A 189 -13.59 4.20 -18.66
CA LEU A 189 -12.60 5.05 -17.98
C LEU A 189 -12.07 6.18 -18.87
N LEU A 190 -12.53 6.27 -20.13
CA LEU A 190 -12.10 7.33 -21.02
C LEU A 190 -12.50 8.71 -20.48
N GLY A 191 -11.49 9.57 -20.28
CA GLY A 191 -11.70 10.96 -19.87
C GLY A 191 -11.89 11.18 -18.37
N ILE A 192 -11.65 10.17 -17.52
CA ILE A 192 -11.55 10.37 -16.07
C ILE A 192 -10.37 11.28 -15.73
N ASN A 193 -10.42 11.97 -14.60
CA ASN A 193 -9.42 12.96 -14.24
C ASN A 193 -8.26 12.31 -13.45
N VAL A 194 -7.33 11.66 -14.13
CA VAL A 194 -6.13 11.11 -13.51
C VAL A 194 -5.08 12.21 -13.38
N ILE A 195 -4.67 12.50 -12.14
CA ILE A 195 -3.67 13.53 -11.81
C ILE A 195 -2.26 12.98 -11.98
N GLU A 196 -2.02 11.77 -11.46
CA GLU A 196 -0.71 11.13 -11.51
C GLU A 196 -0.86 9.61 -11.37
N GLN A 197 0.11 8.87 -11.90
CA GLN A 197 0.22 7.42 -11.80
C GLN A 197 1.60 7.04 -11.32
N TRP A 198 1.70 5.93 -10.60
CA TRP A 198 2.97 5.34 -10.20
C TRP A 198 2.91 3.81 -10.19
N ASP A 199 3.73 3.17 -11.02
CA ASP A 199 4.06 1.76 -10.88
C ASP A 199 5.18 1.63 -9.82
N VAL A 200 4.83 1.16 -8.62
CA VAL A 200 5.77 0.97 -7.52
C VAL A 200 6.75 -0.17 -7.83
N LEU A 201 6.33 -1.14 -8.62
CA LEU A 201 7.10 -2.35 -8.95
C LEU A 201 8.27 -2.02 -9.88
N LYS A 202 8.00 -1.18 -10.89
CA LYS A 202 8.99 -0.78 -11.90
C LYS A 202 9.59 0.60 -11.61
N ASN A 203 8.95 1.35 -10.70
CA ASN A 203 9.30 2.72 -10.34
C ASN A 203 9.21 3.68 -11.54
N ASP A 204 8.10 3.61 -12.26
CA ASP A 204 7.77 4.49 -13.38
C ASP A 204 6.31 5.00 -13.29
N GLN A 205 5.75 5.54 -14.38
CA GLN A 205 4.41 6.14 -14.40
C GLN A 205 3.41 5.35 -15.26
N GLU A 206 3.76 4.15 -15.73
CA GLU A 206 2.87 3.31 -16.52
C GLU A 206 2.26 2.23 -15.62
N THR A 207 0.95 2.29 -15.40
CA THR A 207 0.24 1.35 -14.52
C THR A 207 -0.55 0.29 -15.27
N ALA A 208 -0.63 0.38 -16.60
CA ALA A 208 -1.20 -0.67 -17.45
C ALA A 208 -0.23 -1.83 -17.66
N ASP A 209 -0.71 -2.87 -18.36
CA ASP A 209 0.14 -3.99 -18.78
C ASP A 209 1.17 -3.53 -19.82
N GLU A 210 2.46 -3.74 -19.56
CA GLU A 210 3.57 -3.35 -20.44
C GLU A 210 4.32 -4.53 -21.04
N THR A 211 4.26 -5.70 -20.41
CA THR A 211 5.01 -6.88 -20.83
C THR A 211 4.09 -8.02 -21.29
N GLU A 212 4.63 -8.95 -22.07
CA GLU A 212 3.87 -10.14 -22.48
C GLU A 212 3.45 -11.00 -21.29
N GLU A 213 4.25 -11.02 -20.23
CA GLU A 213 3.95 -11.71 -18.98
C GLU A 213 2.76 -11.07 -18.25
N GLU A 214 2.72 -9.74 -18.13
CA GLU A 214 1.61 -9.02 -17.53
C GLU A 214 0.32 -9.22 -18.32
N VAL A 215 0.37 -9.06 -19.63
CA VAL A 215 -0.77 -9.31 -20.53
C VAL A 215 -1.28 -10.75 -20.42
N ALA A 216 -0.37 -11.74 -20.30
CA ALA A 216 -0.77 -13.14 -20.21
C ALA A 216 -1.58 -13.49 -18.96
N VAL A 217 -1.43 -12.70 -17.88
CA VAL A 217 -2.17 -12.87 -16.60
C VAL A 217 -3.23 -11.80 -16.39
N ASN A 218 -3.42 -10.88 -17.34
CA ASN A 218 -4.27 -9.69 -17.22
C ASN A 218 -3.98 -8.93 -15.92
N GLN A 219 -2.73 -8.51 -15.75
CA GLN A 219 -2.21 -7.88 -14.54
C GLN A 219 -3.05 -6.65 -14.12
N ASP A 220 -3.43 -5.80 -15.07
CA ASP A 220 -4.21 -4.57 -14.83
C ASP A 220 -5.74 -4.78 -14.71
N TYR A 221 -6.23 -6.02 -14.87
CA TYR A 221 -7.67 -6.30 -14.93
C TYR A 221 -8.41 -5.94 -13.64
N HIS A 222 -7.91 -6.38 -12.48
CA HIS A 222 -8.60 -6.18 -11.22
C HIS A 222 -8.63 -4.70 -10.83
N GLY A 223 -7.53 -3.98 -10.91
CA GLY A 223 -7.50 -2.55 -10.60
C GLY A 223 -8.36 -1.74 -11.58
N THR A 224 -8.40 -2.11 -12.87
CA THR A 224 -9.30 -1.51 -13.84
C THR A 224 -10.77 -1.71 -13.45
N ALA A 225 -11.15 -2.92 -13.04
CA ALA A 225 -12.51 -3.22 -12.59
C ALA A 225 -12.87 -2.43 -11.32
N VAL A 226 -11.98 -2.39 -10.32
CA VAL A 226 -12.16 -1.60 -9.09
C VAL A 226 -12.28 -0.11 -9.40
N LEU A 227 -11.36 0.45 -10.20
CA LEU A 227 -11.40 1.84 -10.59
C LEU A 227 -12.71 2.19 -11.34
N SER A 228 -13.22 1.29 -12.17
CA SER A 228 -14.45 1.53 -12.91
C SER A 228 -15.67 1.73 -11.99
N THR A 229 -15.74 1.02 -10.87
CA THR A 229 -16.85 1.19 -9.91
C THR A 229 -16.84 2.56 -9.22
N ILE A 230 -15.69 3.21 -9.17
CA ILE A 230 -15.51 4.53 -8.55
C ILE A 230 -15.60 5.64 -9.60
N ALA A 231 -14.88 5.51 -10.71
CA ALA A 231 -14.53 6.57 -11.63
C ALA A 231 -15.29 6.57 -12.96
N SER A 232 -15.90 5.44 -13.34
CA SER A 232 -16.49 5.29 -14.67
C SER A 232 -17.49 6.41 -14.97
N ASN A 233 -17.42 6.96 -16.20
CA ASN A 233 -18.32 7.99 -16.68
C ASN A 233 -18.80 7.63 -18.09
N ALA A 234 -19.53 6.52 -18.21
CA ALA A 234 -20.11 5.99 -19.43
C ALA A 234 -21.63 5.89 -19.29
N PRO A 235 -22.39 7.02 -19.48
CA PRO A 235 -23.84 7.02 -19.33
C PRO A 235 -24.50 5.99 -20.24
N GLY A 236 -25.43 5.21 -19.70
CA GLY A 236 -26.12 4.12 -20.39
C GLY A 236 -25.36 2.79 -20.40
N GLU A 237 -24.07 2.80 -20.03
CA GLU A 237 -23.26 1.58 -19.93
C GLU A 237 -22.90 1.29 -18.48
N PHE A 238 -22.13 2.17 -17.86
CA PHE A 238 -21.69 2.05 -16.47
C PHE A 238 -21.28 3.41 -15.91
N MET A 239 -21.81 3.81 -14.74
CA MET A 239 -21.40 5.03 -14.04
C MET A 239 -20.92 4.71 -12.63
N GLY A 240 -19.72 5.17 -12.30
CA GLY A 240 -19.13 5.05 -10.98
C GLY A 240 -19.69 6.05 -9.97
N VAL A 241 -19.36 5.83 -8.68
CA VAL A 241 -19.90 6.63 -7.57
C VAL A 241 -19.28 8.02 -7.45
N ALA A 242 -18.07 8.23 -8.00
CA ALA A 242 -17.30 9.48 -7.87
C ALA A 242 -16.66 9.90 -9.21
N PHE A 243 -17.41 9.84 -10.30
CA PHE A 243 -16.92 10.02 -11.67
C PHE A 243 -16.33 11.41 -11.97
N ASN A 244 -16.52 12.41 -11.11
CA ASN A 244 -15.91 13.74 -11.22
C ASN A 244 -14.77 13.96 -10.21
N ALA A 245 -14.30 12.91 -9.53
CA ALA A 245 -13.13 13.00 -8.64
C ALA A 245 -11.82 13.14 -9.42
N GLU A 246 -10.78 13.57 -8.71
CA GLU A 246 -9.40 13.49 -9.16
C GLU A 246 -8.82 12.13 -8.72
N PHE A 247 -8.05 11.47 -9.57
CA PHE A 247 -7.49 10.16 -9.26
C PHE A 247 -5.96 10.17 -9.22
N LEU A 248 -5.42 9.52 -8.19
CA LEU A 248 -4.04 9.05 -8.11
C LEU A 248 -4.11 7.53 -8.23
N LEU A 249 -3.30 6.94 -9.09
CA LEU A 249 -3.31 5.50 -9.34
C LEU A 249 -1.93 4.91 -8.99
N ALA A 250 -1.89 3.93 -8.11
CA ALA A 250 -0.65 3.26 -7.75
C ALA A 250 -0.76 1.74 -7.99
N LYS A 251 0.11 1.20 -8.86
CA LYS A 251 0.26 -0.23 -9.08
C LYS A 251 1.22 -0.77 -8.03
N THR A 252 0.68 -1.48 -7.03
CA THR A 252 1.44 -1.97 -5.87
C THR A 252 1.60 -3.48 -5.84
N GLU A 253 0.85 -4.20 -6.68
CA GLU A 253 0.70 -5.65 -6.64
C GLU A 253 1.17 -6.31 -7.94
N ASP A 254 2.04 -7.31 -7.84
CA ASP A 254 2.51 -8.12 -8.98
C ASP A 254 1.80 -9.48 -8.99
N VAL A 255 0.96 -9.72 -10.00
CA VAL A 255 0.28 -11.01 -10.22
C VAL A 255 0.92 -11.84 -11.34
N ALA A 256 1.83 -11.24 -12.15
CA ALA A 256 2.43 -11.90 -13.31
C ALA A 256 3.40 -13.01 -12.93
N GLN A 257 4.06 -12.89 -11.79
CA GLN A 257 5.13 -13.82 -11.39
C GLN A 257 4.69 -14.85 -10.34
N GLU A 258 3.43 -14.96 -10.00
CA GLU A 258 2.94 -15.72 -8.82
C GLU A 258 3.72 -15.35 -7.54
N VAL A 259 4.30 -14.15 -7.52
CA VAL A 259 5.07 -13.66 -6.39
C VAL A 259 4.09 -13.15 -5.34
N GLN A 260 4.41 -13.41 -4.12
CA GLN A 260 3.65 -12.87 -2.99
C GLN A 260 3.62 -11.35 -3.06
N LEU A 261 2.45 -10.77 -2.94
CA LEU A 261 2.22 -9.33 -2.87
C LEU A 261 3.01 -8.74 -1.70
N GLU A 262 3.58 -7.57 -1.89
CA GLU A 262 4.59 -7.05 -0.97
C GLU A 262 4.05 -5.84 -0.20
N GLU A 263 3.90 -5.97 1.10
CA GLU A 263 3.41 -4.91 2.00
C GLU A 263 4.20 -3.59 1.91
N ASP A 264 5.48 -3.66 1.58
CA ASP A 264 6.31 -2.47 1.45
C ASP A 264 5.96 -1.64 0.21
N ASN A 265 5.46 -2.25 -0.87
CA ASN A 265 4.90 -1.53 -2.02
C ASN A 265 3.60 -0.82 -1.62
N TYR A 266 2.74 -1.49 -0.84
CA TYR A 266 1.52 -0.90 -0.30
C TYR A 266 1.82 0.37 0.53
N VAL A 267 2.74 0.27 1.48
CA VAL A 267 3.14 1.42 2.31
C VAL A 267 3.75 2.53 1.47
N ALA A 268 4.57 2.19 0.47
CA ALA A 268 5.16 3.18 -0.44
C ALA A 268 4.08 3.91 -1.26
N GLY A 269 3.11 3.19 -1.83
CA GLY A 269 1.98 3.76 -2.56
C GLY A 269 1.11 4.67 -1.68
N LEU A 270 0.86 4.26 -0.45
CA LEU A 270 0.07 5.02 0.52
C LEU A 270 0.76 6.34 0.91
N GLU A 271 2.07 6.31 1.19
CA GLU A 271 2.87 7.51 1.46
C GLU A 271 2.92 8.47 0.27
N TRP A 272 3.08 7.92 -0.94
CA TRP A 272 3.07 8.71 -2.16
C TRP A 272 1.72 9.40 -2.39
N GLY A 273 0.63 8.69 -2.18
CA GLY A 273 -0.71 9.25 -2.33
C GLY A 273 -1.00 10.36 -1.31
N GLU A 274 -0.59 10.19 -0.05
CA GLU A 274 -0.72 11.21 0.98
C GLU A 274 0.07 12.47 0.62
N GLU A 275 1.31 12.33 0.17
CA GLU A 275 2.19 13.43 -0.27
C GLU A 275 1.57 14.20 -1.44
N ASN A 276 0.93 13.49 -2.39
CA ASN A 276 0.26 14.04 -3.56
C ASN A 276 -1.18 14.51 -3.29
N GLY A 277 -1.61 14.54 -2.04
CA GLY A 277 -2.84 15.18 -1.60
C GLY A 277 -4.09 14.32 -1.76
N ALA A 278 -3.99 13.00 -1.63
CA ALA A 278 -5.15 12.13 -1.53
C ALA A 278 -6.03 12.54 -0.34
N ASP A 279 -7.31 12.73 -0.57
CA ASP A 279 -8.31 12.94 0.46
C ASP A 279 -8.88 11.61 0.94
N VAL A 280 -8.99 10.65 0.02
CA VAL A 280 -9.50 9.29 0.24
C VAL A 280 -8.52 8.29 -0.35
N VAL A 281 -8.34 7.17 0.32
CA VAL A 281 -7.65 5.98 -0.20
C VAL A 281 -8.65 4.85 -0.31
N SER A 282 -8.69 4.19 -1.46
CA SER A 282 -9.48 2.99 -1.71
C SER A 282 -8.56 1.86 -2.11
N THR A 283 -8.57 0.76 -1.35
CA THR A 283 -7.78 -0.43 -1.63
C THR A 283 -8.61 -1.69 -1.57
N SER A 284 -8.59 -2.46 -2.65
CA SER A 284 -9.20 -3.79 -2.72
C SER A 284 -8.15 -4.89 -2.51
N LEU A 285 -7.22 -4.62 -1.61
CA LEU A 285 -6.05 -5.45 -1.29
C LEU A 285 -6.11 -5.89 0.17
N GLY A 286 -5.44 -7.00 0.48
CA GLY A 286 -5.33 -7.44 1.86
C GLY A 286 -4.33 -8.57 2.06
N TYR A 287 -3.84 -8.71 3.28
CA TYR A 287 -2.72 -9.56 3.67
C TYR A 287 -3.10 -10.44 4.85
N LEU A 288 -2.89 -11.75 4.73
CA LEU A 288 -3.21 -12.70 5.79
C LEU A 288 -2.23 -13.89 5.89
N ASP A 289 -1.56 -14.29 4.84
CA ASP A 289 -0.91 -15.61 4.73
C ASP A 289 0.16 -15.90 5.80
N TRP A 290 0.73 -14.86 6.39
CA TRP A 290 1.80 -14.97 7.38
C TRP A 290 1.38 -14.51 8.77
N TYR A 291 0.14 -14.02 8.87
CA TYR A 291 -0.43 -13.58 10.12
C TYR A 291 -1.26 -14.68 10.76
N GLU A 292 -1.27 -14.69 12.07
CA GLU A 292 -2.29 -15.38 12.86
C GLU A 292 -3.44 -14.40 13.12
N TYR A 293 -4.62 -14.91 13.45
CA TYR A 293 -5.74 -14.02 13.77
C TYR A 293 -5.44 -13.06 14.94
N SER A 294 -4.59 -13.48 15.88
CA SER A 294 -4.11 -12.62 16.97
C SER A 294 -3.32 -11.40 16.51
N ASP A 295 -2.82 -11.42 15.28
CA ASP A 295 -2.04 -10.31 14.69
C ASP A 295 -2.95 -9.26 14.05
N MET A 296 -4.25 -9.57 13.88
CA MET A 296 -5.28 -8.62 13.48
C MET A 296 -5.69 -7.77 14.69
N ASP A 297 -4.76 -7.05 15.24
CA ASP A 297 -4.85 -6.31 16.51
C ASP A 297 -4.74 -4.78 16.34
N GLY A 298 -4.74 -4.30 15.11
CA GLY A 298 -4.59 -2.89 14.77
C GLY A 298 -3.15 -2.37 14.83
N ASN A 299 -2.16 -3.19 15.21
CA ASN A 299 -0.80 -2.70 15.49
C ASN A 299 0.33 -3.60 14.95
N THR A 300 0.02 -4.82 14.55
CA THR A 300 1.05 -5.81 14.15
C THR A 300 1.37 -5.73 12.66
N ALA A 301 0.37 -5.72 11.80
CA ALA A 301 0.59 -5.66 10.37
C ALA A 301 1.11 -4.29 9.92
N VAL A 302 2.11 -4.31 9.04
CA VAL A 302 2.78 -3.07 8.59
C VAL A 302 1.84 -2.19 7.76
N THR A 303 0.96 -2.81 6.97
CA THR A 303 -0.08 -2.13 6.19
C THR A 303 -1.12 -1.47 7.09
N THR A 304 -1.51 -2.14 8.18
CA THR A 304 -2.41 -1.61 9.22
C THR A 304 -1.83 -0.37 9.87
N ILE A 305 -0.55 -0.43 10.29
CA ILE A 305 0.17 0.74 10.83
C ILE A 305 0.22 1.88 9.81
N GLY A 306 0.47 1.58 8.54
CA GLY A 306 0.48 2.56 7.45
C GLY A 306 -0.86 3.28 7.29
N VAL A 307 -1.96 2.54 7.32
CA VAL A 307 -3.33 3.08 7.20
C VAL A 307 -3.67 3.99 8.39
N ASP A 308 -3.33 3.61 9.62
CA ASP A 308 -3.56 4.44 10.80
C ASP A 308 -2.73 5.74 10.77
N ILE A 309 -1.51 5.69 10.26
CA ILE A 309 -0.71 6.91 10.03
C ILE A 309 -1.40 7.80 8.98
N ALA A 310 -1.84 7.25 7.85
CA ALA A 310 -2.55 8.02 6.82
C ALA A 310 -3.81 8.69 7.39
N ALA A 311 -4.60 7.96 8.17
CA ALA A 311 -5.78 8.47 8.85
C ALA A 311 -5.43 9.58 9.84
N SER A 312 -4.36 9.44 10.63
CA SER A 312 -3.86 10.47 11.54
C SER A 312 -3.45 11.77 10.83
N LEU A 313 -3.07 11.66 9.56
CA LEU A 313 -2.74 12.79 8.67
C LEU A 313 -3.97 13.34 7.93
N GLY A 314 -5.17 12.83 8.23
CA GLY A 314 -6.44 13.32 7.73
C GLY A 314 -6.89 12.70 6.40
N VAL A 315 -6.37 11.56 6.01
CA VAL A 315 -6.84 10.77 4.87
C VAL A 315 -7.95 9.83 5.32
N VAL A 316 -9.04 9.74 4.56
CA VAL A 316 -10.08 8.72 4.78
C VAL A 316 -9.63 7.43 4.11
N CYS A 317 -9.38 6.39 4.89
CA CYS A 317 -8.94 5.10 4.37
C CYS A 317 -10.11 4.11 4.30
N VAL A 318 -10.31 3.53 3.14
CA VAL A 318 -11.32 2.49 2.86
C VAL A 318 -10.58 1.26 2.35
N THR A 319 -10.71 0.14 3.05
CA THR A 319 -10.01 -1.11 2.74
C THR A 319 -10.97 -2.27 2.64
N ALA A 320 -10.62 -3.28 1.85
CA ALA A 320 -11.40 -4.49 1.77
C ALA A 320 -11.28 -5.31 3.07
N ALA A 321 -12.40 -5.72 3.64
CA ALA A 321 -12.43 -6.67 4.76
C ALA A 321 -11.88 -8.06 4.39
N GLY A 322 -11.77 -8.37 3.10
CA GLY A 322 -11.27 -9.62 2.54
C GLY A 322 -12.38 -10.61 2.17
N ASN A 323 -11.97 -11.70 1.53
CA ASN A 323 -12.86 -12.73 0.99
C ASN A 323 -12.84 -14.03 1.80
N SER A 324 -12.29 -13.98 3.02
CA SER A 324 -11.97 -15.18 3.81
C SER A 324 -13.09 -15.65 4.74
N GLY A 325 -14.29 -15.04 4.70
CA GLY A 325 -15.42 -15.37 5.58
C GLY A 325 -15.96 -16.79 5.45
N SER A 326 -15.71 -17.48 4.32
CA SER A 326 -16.07 -18.90 4.12
C SER A 326 -14.87 -19.84 4.16
N SER A 327 -13.66 -19.34 4.38
CA SER A 327 -12.43 -20.12 4.51
C SER A 327 -12.16 -20.54 5.96
N SER A 328 -11.06 -21.26 6.19
CA SER A 328 -10.59 -21.59 7.54
C SER A 328 -10.16 -20.36 8.34
N TRP A 329 -9.84 -19.24 7.67
CA TRP A 329 -9.52 -17.97 8.33
C TRP A 329 -10.75 -17.34 8.98
N TYR A 330 -11.87 -17.20 8.26
CA TYR A 330 -13.18 -16.72 8.71
C TYR A 330 -13.28 -15.24 9.10
N TYR A 331 -12.18 -14.55 9.35
CA TYR A 331 -12.11 -13.18 9.87
C TYR A 331 -11.67 -12.16 8.81
N ILE A 332 -11.63 -10.87 9.18
CA ILE A 332 -11.05 -9.81 8.37
C ILE A 332 -9.55 -10.03 8.19
N ILE A 333 -8.95 -9.34 7.22
CA ILE A 333 -7.52 -9.40 6.89
C ILE A 333 -6.90 -8.01 6.99
N ALA A 334 -5.58 -7.93 7.22
CA ALA A 334 -4.90 -6.64 7.23
C ALA A 334 -4.96 -5.97 5.84
N PRO A 335 -5.14 -4.63 5.75
CA PRO A 335 -5.19 -3.65 6.83
C PRO A 335 -6.60 -3.32 7.36
N ALA A 336 -7.61 -4.15 7.11
CA ALA A 336 -8.98 -3.92 7.56
C ALA A 336 -9.16 -3.98 9.10
N ASP A 337 -8.14 -4.46 9.81
CA ASP A 337 -8.06 -4.48 11.27
C ASP A 337 -7.57 -3.16 11.89
N ALA A 338 -7.24 -2.14 11.09
CA ALA A 338 -6.78 -0.84 11.57
C ALA A 338 -7.86 -0.10 12.37
N ASP A 339 -7.45 0.66 13.39
CA ASP A 339 -8.36 1.39 14.28
C ASP A 339 -9.10 2.55 13.58
N SER A 340 -8.53 3.09 12.51
CA SER A 340 -8.98 4.32 11.83
C SER A 340 -9.36 4.09 10.37
N VAL A 341 -9.93 2.94 10.05
CA VAL A 341 -10.29 2.53 8.68
C VAL A 341 -11.80 2.28 8.54
N ILE A 342 -12.30 2.36 7.31
CA ILE A 342 -13.60 1.86 6.89
C ILE A 342 -13.36 0.53 6.17
N SER A 343 -13.93 -0.56 6.68
CA SER A 343 -13.78 -1.94 6.14
C SER A 343 -15.12 -2.51 5.73
#